data_8e1e0f2f589bd2059236a6ea5ce15bc5
#
_entry.id   8e1e0f2f589bd2059236a6ea5ce15bc5
#
_cell.length_a   1.000
_cell.length_b   1.000
_cell.length_c   1.000
_cell.angle_alpha   90.00
_cell.angle_beta   90.00
_cell.angle_gamma   90.00
#
_symmetry.space_group_name_H-M   'P 1'
#
loop_
_entity.id
_entity.type
_entity.pdbx_description
1 polymer ?
#
loop_
_entity_poly.entity_id
_entity_poly.type
_entity_poly.pdbx_seq_one_letter_code
_entity_poly.pdbx_strand_id
1 'polypeptide(L)'
;MTSKSNVHGPATFLQGSGFVLPGFPSMGAWVAYGLGSENENLPTFVVLPDSRGYAPNGPANWGSGFLPATHQGTMIRPGALEPIRDLLPPDDSFVEQKSEPRTLALLRALNRAHAATREGDSRLEARITSYELAARLQLAAPDVLDLRGESPATRRLYGLDDPATEDFGRNCLIARRLLERGVRFVQIWNGADNGFPRRNWDSHEDLARDHAVMGRSLDRPAAALIKDLEARGLLGDTIVHWTTEFGRMPCGQGGKGRDHNPAGFANWLAGGGVKGGTSHGATDDWSFRAVENVTTGYDVHATMLHLLGIDHERLVFRHDGIDRRLTDVHGHVIRPVLA
;
A
#
# COMPACT_ATOMS: atom_id res chain seq x y z
N MET A 1 -16.55 1.19 11.10
CA MET A 1 -15.33 1.97 11.54
C MET A 1 -15.65 3.45 11.66
N THR A 2 -14.78 4.19 12.36
CA THR A 2 -14.81 5.66 12.45
C THR A 2 -13.44 6.26 12.15
N SER A 3 -13.42 7.48 11.64
CA SER A 3 -12.22 8.30 11.41
C SER A 3 -12.31 9.61 12.19
N LYS A 4 -11.17 10.20 12.54
CA LYS A 4 -11.11 11.49 13.25
C LYS A 4 -11.17 12.70 12.30
N SER A 5 -11.17 12.47 10.98
CA SER A 5 -11.18 13.52 9.97
C SER A 5 -12.15 13.22 8.85
N ASN A 6 -12.81 14.26 8.36
CA ASN A 6 -13.64 14.24 7.14
C ASN A 6 -12.95 14.94 5.95
N VAL A 7 -11.66 15.22 6.04
CA VAL A 7 -10.85 15.82 4.98
C VAL A 7 -9.88 14.77 4.45
N HIS A 8 -9.85 14.54 3.13
CA HIS A 8 -9.08 13.47 2.49
C HIS A 8 -7.63 13.40 2.95
N GLY A 9 -6.86 14.48 2.86
CA GLY A 9 -5.45 14.46 3.23
C GLY A 9 -5.18 13.97 4.64
N PRO A 10 -5.70 14.61 5.70
CA PRO A 10 -5.56 14.15 7.08
C PRO A 10 -6.13 12.75 7.32
N ALA A 11 -7.28 12.42 6.72
CA ALA A 11 -7.90 11.11 6.90
C ALA A 11 -7.10 9.98 6.22
N THR A 12 -6.53 10.24 5.04
CA THR A 12 -5.65 9.28 4.33
C THR A 12 -4.38 9.01 5.14
N PHE A 13 -3.77 10.06 5.72
CA PHE A 13 -2.64 9.87 6.64
C PHE A 13 -3.05 9.06 7.87
N LEU A 14 -4.20 9.38 8.49
CA LEU A 14 -4.69 8.65 9.66
C LEU A 14 -4.89 7.16 9.35
N GLN A 15 -5.49 6.84 8.20
CA GLN A 15 -5.72 5.46 7.75
C GLN A 15 -4.41 4.75 7.41
N GLY A 16 -3.42 5.45 6.88
CA GLY A 16 -2.15 4.86 6.44
C GLY A 16 -1.06 4.81 7.51
N SER A 17 -1.06 5.75 8.48
CA SER A 17 0.03 5.92 9.46
C SER A 17 -0.42 6.05 10.91
N GLY A 18 -1.74 6.12 11.17
CA GLY A 18 -2.27 6.39 12.51
C GLY A 18 -2.22 7.86 12.94
N PHE A 19 -1.76 8.78 12.08
CA PHE A 19 -1.63 10.20 12.41
C PHE A 19 -2.23 11.07 11.30
N VAL A 20 -2.75 12.23 11.65
CA VAL A 20 -3.39 13.17 10.69
C VAL A 20 -2.39 14.09 9.99
N LEU A 21 -1.13 14.07 10.39
CA LEU A 21 -0.06 14.93 9.88
C LEU A 21 1.00 14.13 9.13
N PRO A 22 1.71 14.74 8.17
CA PRO A 22 2.85 14.12 7.52
C PRO A 22 4.03 13.91 8.50
N GLY A 23 5.00 13.08 8.10
CA GLY A 23 6.21 12.83 8.89
C GLY A 23 6.14 11.57 9.75
N PHE A 24 5.01 10.89 9.79
CA PHE A 24 4.85 9.59 10.46
C PHE A 24 4.99 8.44 9.46
N PRO A 25 5.62 7.32 9.87
CA PRO A 25 5.78 6.17 8.99
C PRO A 25 4.45 5.54 8.61
N SER A 26 4.31 5.18 7.35
CA SER A 26 3.16 4.40 6.88
C SER A 26 3.17 2.99 7.46
N MET A 27 2.02 2.31 7.47
CA MET A 27 1.92 0.92 7.90
C MET A 27 2.90 0.01 7.16
N GLY A 28 3.04 0.16 5.83
CA GLY A 28 4.00 -0.61 5.06
C GLY A 28 5.45 -0.38 5.50
N ALA A 29 5.79 0.86 5.91
CA ALA A 29 7.10 1.17 6.47
C ALA A 29 7.32 0.50 7.84
N TRP A 30 6.31 0.48 8.71
CA TRP A 30 6.37 -0.24 9.98
C TRP A 30 6.49 -1.76 9.81
N VAL A 31 5.77 -2.35 8.86
CA VAL A 31 5.88 -3.78 8.53
C VAL A 31 7.27 -4.09 7.98
N ALA A 32 7.81 -3.25 7.08
CA ALA A 32 9.17 -3.39 6.57
C ALA A 32 10.23 -3.27 7.67
N TYR A 33 10.02 -2.36 8.64
CA TYR A 33 10.90 -2.21 9.79
C TYR A 33 10.84 -3.43 10.74
N GLY A 34 9.64 -3.93 11.04
CA GLY A 34 9.45 -5.01 12.01
C GLY A 34 9.83 -6.40 11.49
N LEU A 35 9.57 -6.69 10.21
CA LEU A 35 9.75 -8.02 9.62
C LEU A 35 10.94 -8.12 8.66
N GLY A 36 11.44 -7.00 8.15
CA GLY A 36 12.47 -7.03 7.10
C GLY A 36 11.97 -7.64 5.79
N SER A 37 12.89 -8.11 4.96
CA SER A 37 12.64 -8.70 3.64
C SER A 37 12.87 -10.22 3.64
N GLU A 38 12.04 -10.94 2.87
CA GLU A 38 12.25 -12.37 2.56
C GLU A 38 13.03 -12.57 1.24
N ASN A 39 13.30 -11.49 0.53
CA ASN A 39 14.11 -11.52 -0.68
C ASN A 39 15.17 -10.41 -0.66
N GLU A 40 16.22 -10.59 -1.47
CA GLU A 40 17.33 -9.64 -1.54
C GLU A 40 17.25 -8.69 -2.74
N ASN A 41 16.37 -8.97 -3.72
CA ASN A 41 16.39 -8.33 -5.04
C ASN A 41 15.21 -7.38 -5.27
N LEU A 42 14.18 -7.45 -4.43
CA LEU A 42 12.99 -6.61 -4.54
C LEU A 42 12.80 -5.80 -3.24
N PRO A 43 12.17 -4.62 -3.32
CA PRO A 43 11.84 -3.84 -2.15
C PRO A 43 10.91 -4.62 -1.20
N THR A 44 11.08 -4.44 0.09
CA THR A 44 10.20 -5.02 1.11
C THR A 44 8.78 -4.47 1.02
N PHE A 45 8.65 -3.18 0.64
CA PHE A 45 7.39 -2.47 0.49
C PHE A 45 7.28 -1.86 -0.90
N VAL A 46 6.26 -2.26 -1.66
CA VAL A 46 5.98 -1.78 -3.02
C VAL A 46 4.64 -1.05 -3.06
N VAL A 47 4.58 0.03 -3.82
CA VAL A 47 3.39 0.83 -4.04
C VAL A 47 3.02 0.85 -5.52
N LEU A 48 1.78 0.51 -5.82
CA LEU A 48 1.18 0.50 -7.15
C LEU A 48 0.10 1.59 -7.20
N PRO A 49 0.41 2.79 -7.69
CA PRO A 49 -0.53 3.90 -7.72
C PRO A 49 -1.64 3.68 -8.76
N ASP A 50 -2.69 4.47 -8.66
CA ASP A 50 -3.70 4.58 -9.71
C ASP A 50 -3.05 5.16 -10.98
N SER A 51 -3.39 4.62 -12.15
CA SER A 51 -2.86 5.09 -13.44
C SER A 51 -3.25 6.54 -13.76
N ARG A 52 -4.35 7.02 -13.18
CA ARG A 52 -4.87 8.37 -13.38
C ARG A 52 -4.16 9.44 -12.55
N GLY A 53 -3.39 9.05 -11.54
CA GLY A 53 -2.65 9.98 -10.68
C GLY A 53 -2.50 9.49 -9.25
N TYR A 54 -2.24 10.42 -8.34
CA TYR A 54 -2.09 10.12 -6.91
C TYR A 54 -3.36 10.46 -6.13
N ALA A 55 -3.62 9.71 -5.07
CA ALA A 55 -4.50 10.12 -4.00
C ALA A 55 -3.95 11.38 -3.29
N PRO A 56 -4.77 12.10 -2.52
CA PRO A 56 -4.30 13.21 -1.71
C PRO A 56 -3.04 12.87 -0.92
N ASN A 57 -2.14 13.83 -0.75
CA ASN A 57 -0.79 13.71 -0.16
C ASN A 57 0.25 12.97 -1.04
N GLY A 58 -0.14 12.31 -2.13
CA GLY A 58 0.80 11.65 -3.05
C GLY A 58 1.79 10.72 -2.35
N PRO A 59 3.10 10.81 -2.67
CA PRO A 59 4.13 9.94 -2.12
C PRO A 59 4.29 9.98 -0.60
N ALA A 60 3.81 11.01 0.08
CA ALA A 60 3.87 11.08 1.54
C ALA A 60 3.04 9.97 2.23
N ASN A 61 2.06 9.38 1.53
CA ASN A 61 1.24 8.28 2.05
C ASN A 61 2.00 6.95 2.25
N TRP A 62 3.18 6.79 1.63
CA TRP A 62 4.02 5.60 1.76
C TRP A 62 5.45 5.91 2.19
N GLY A 63 5.61 7.06 2.82
CA GLY A 63 6.88 7.49 3.39
C GLY A 63 7.29 6.69 4.61
N SER A 64 8.60 6.67 4.87
CA SER A 64 9.18 6.10 6.08
C SER A 64 9.05 7.00 7.31
N GLY A 65 8.66 8.26 7.13
CA GLY A 65 8.59 9.23 8.23
C GLY A 65 9.92 9.34 8.98
N PHE A 66 9.89 9.12 10.28
CA PHE A 66 11.08 9.11 11.13
C PHE A 66 11.84 7.76 11.13
N LEU A 67 11.28 6.69 10.55
CA LEU A 67 12.03 5.45 10.36
C LEU A 67 13.12 5.63 9.29
N PRO A 68 14.17 4.78 9.27
CA PRO A 68 15.17 4.81 8.20
C PRO A 68 14.54 4.74 6.82
N ALA A 69 15.05 5.51 5.86
CA ALA A 69 14.50 5.65 4.52
C ALA A 69 14.44 4.33 3.71
N THR A 70 15.20 3.31 4.12
CA THR A 70 15.15 1.96 3.55
C THR A 70 13.80 1.27 3.69
N HIS A 71 12.96 1.74 4.60
CA HIS A 71 11.63 1.16 4.86
C HIS A 71 10.49 1.87 4.11
N GLN A 72 10.79 2.94 3.35
CA GLN A 72 9.74 3.62 2.57
C GLN A 72 9.27 2.76 1.38
N GLY A 73 8.04 3.00 0.93
CA GLY A 73 7.49 2.32 -0.24
C GLY A 73 8.19 2.69 -1.54
N THR A 74 8.57 1.68 -2.31
CA THR A 74 9.08 1.87 -3.68
C THR A 74 7.91 1.85 -4.65
N MET A 75 7.73 2.94 -5.36
CA MET A 75 6.64 3.09 -6.32
C MET A 75 6.98 2.41 -7.63
N ILE A 76 6.05 1.59 -8.13
CA ILE A 76 6.08 0.97 -9.45
C ILE A 76 4.79 1.33 -10.20
N ARG A 77 4.89 1.77 -11.45
CA ARG A 77 3.77 2.07 -12.35
C ARG A 77 3.73 1.09 -13.51
N PRO A 78 3.11 -0.08 -13.38
CA PRO A 78 3.23 -1.17 -14.35
C PRO A 78 2.75 -0.83 -15.77
N GLY A 79 1.86 0.16 -15.91
CA GLY A 79 1.35 0.63 -17.22
C GLY A 79 2.12 1.77 -17.85
N ALA A 80 3.14 2.33 -17.19
CA ALA A 80 3.94 3.43 -17.73
C ALA A 80 5.04 2.93 -18.67
N LEU A 81 5.52 3.82 -19.56
CA LEU A 81 6.70 3.54 -20.41
C LEU A 81 7.92 3.20 -19.57
N GLU A 82 8.09 3.90 -18.45
CA GLU A 82 9.09 3.64 -17.43
C GLU A 82 8.38 3.26 -16.12
N PRO A 83 8.14 1.95 -15.90
CA PRO A 83 7.43 1.49 -14.71
C PRO A 83 8.11 1.89 -13.39
N ILE A 84 9.42 1.94 -13.39
CA ILE A 84 10.26 2.44 -12.30
C ILE A 84 11.15 3.52 -12.90
N ARG A 85 10.99 4.74 -12.39
CA ARG A 85 11.76 5.88 -12.90
C ARG A 85 13.25 5.66 -12.67
N ASP A 86 14.05 6.02 -13.66
CA ASP A 86 15.52 5.98 -13.63
C ASP A 86 16.08 4.59 -13.27
N LEU A 87 15.34 3.53 -13.58
CA LEU A 87 15.77 2.15 -13.33
C LEU A 87 16.96 1.76 -14.19
N LEU A 88 16.97 2.18 -15.44
CA LEU A 88 18.05 1.94 -16.40
C LEU A 88 18.80 3.24 -16.68
N PRO A 89 20.12 3.17 -16.93
CA PRO A 89 20.87 4.35 -17.36
C PRO A 89 20.33 4.86 -18.71
N PRO A 90 20.40 6.17 -19.00
CA PRO A 90 20.04 6.71 -20.31
C PRO A 90 20.82 6.02 -21.45
N ASP A 91 20.20 5.91 -22.63
CA ASP A 91 20.79 5.25 -23.79
C ASP A 91 22.11 5.92 -24.26
N ASP A 92 22.31 7.21 -23.94
CA ASP A 92 23.52 8.00 -24.21
C ASP A 92 24.54 7.95 -23.09
N SER A 93 24.34 7.10 -22.08
CA SER A 93 25.27 6.96 -20.97
C SER A 93 26.60 6.36 -21.44
N PHE A 94 27.71 6.91 -20.94
CA PHE A 94 29.08 6.37 -21.18
C PHE A 94 29.36 5.08 -20.40
N VAL A 95 28.38 4.53 -19.69
CA VAL A 95 28.52 3.33 -18.87
C VAL A 95 28.21 2.11 -19.71
N GLU A 96 29.24 1.38 -20.11
CA GLU A 96 29.05 0.08 -20.74
C GLU A 96 28.40 -0.91 -19.76
N GLN A 97 27.31 -1.56 -20.14
CA GLN A 97 26.62 -2.58 -19.32
C GLN A 97 27.57 -3.67 -18.78
N LYS A 98 28.64 -4.01 -19.54
CA LYS A 98 29.66 -4.97 -19.11
C LYS A 98 30.57 -4.48 -17.98
N SER A 99 30.69 -3.17 -17.78
CA SER A 99 31.50 -2.57 -16.70
C SER A 99 30.70 -2.36 -15.41
N GLU A 100 29.38 -2.44 -15.46
CA GLU A 100 28.47 -2.14 -14.35
C GLU A 100 28.78 -2.97 -13.07
N PRO A 101 28.99 -4.30 -13.09
CA PRO A 101 29.31 -5.06 -11.88
C PRO A 101 30.60 -4.60 -11.20
N ARG A 102 31.62 -4.19 -11.97
CA ARG A 102 32.89 -3.68 -11.43
C ARG A 102 32.72 -2.30 -10.83
N THR A 103 31.94 -1.44 -11.49
CA THR A 103 31.63 -0.08 -11.02
C THR A 103 30.84 -0.15 -9.73
N LEU A 104 29.84 -1.02 -9.63
CA LEU A 104 29.07 -1.24 -8.40
C LEU A 104 29.94 -1.78 -7.27
N ALA A 105 30.86 -2.71 -7.54
CA ALA A 105 31.80 -3.22 -6.53
C ALA A 105 32.72 -2.12 -6.00
N LEU A 106 33.24 -1.26 -6.88
CA LEU A 106 34.06 -0.10 -6.50
C LEU A 106 33.23 0.89 -5.65
N LEU A 107 32.02 1.24 -6.08
CA LEU A 107 31.12 2.13 -5.33
C LEU A 107 30.80 1.55 -3.94
N ARG A 108 30.55 0.25 -3.82
CA ARG A 108 30.37 -0.41 -2.53
C ARG A 108 31.59 -0.26 -1.61
N ALA A 109 32.77 -0.47 -2.15
CA ALA A 109 34.01 -0.32 -1.38
C ALA A 109 34.22 1.13 -0.90
N LEU A 110 33.99 2.12 -1.76
CA LEU A 110 34.06 3.54 -1.43
C LEU A 110 32.99 3.93 -0.39
N ASN A 111 31.76 3.47 -0.56
CA ASN A 111 30.66 3.72 0.36
C ASN A 111 30.94 3.13 1.75
N ARG A 112 31.46 1.90 1.83
CA ARG A 112 31.87 1.29 3.12
C ARG A 112 32.98 2.06 3.80
N ALA A 113 34.02 2.47 3.06
CA ALA A 113 35.09 3.30 3.59
C ALA A 113 34.59 4.65 4.10
N HIS A 114 33.63 5.25 3.38
CA HIS A 114 33.01 6.51 3.78
C HIS A 114 32.11 6.34 5.03
N ALA A 115 31.34 5.27 5.13
CA ALA A 115 30.49 4.96 6.28
C ALA A 115 31.29 4.62 7.53
N ALA A 116 32.44 3.93 7.40
CA ALA A 116 33.30 3.56 8.54
C ALA A 116 33.84 4.77 9.31
N THR A 117 33.89 5.97 8.70
CA THR A 117 34.29 7.21 9.36
C THR A 117 33.10 8.00 9.94
N ARG A 118 31.89 7.47 9.84
CA ARG A 118 30.61 8.11 10.23
C ARG A 118 29.67 7.11 10.89
N GLU A 119 30.21 6.44 11.91
CA GLU A 119 29.43 5.44 12.68
C GLU A 119 28.15 6.06 13.24
N GLY A 120 27.02 5.36 13.07
CA GLY A 120 25.70 5.79 13.54
C GLY A 120 24.95 6.77 12.62
N ASP A 121 25.48 7.13 11.43
CA ASP A 121 24.74 7.89 10.44
C ASP A 121 23.77 6.99 9.67
N SER A 122 22.59 6.78 10.26
CA SER A 122 21.53 5.93 9.67
C SER A 122 21.02 6.44 8.31
N ARG A 123 21.15 7.73 8.01
CA ARG A 123 20.74 8.30 6.71
C ARG A 123 21.72 7.91 5.62
N LEU A 124 23.02 7.89 5.95
CA LEU A 124 24.05 7.44 5.02
C LEU A 124 23.91 5.96 4.73
N GLU A 125 23.69 5.12 5.75
CA GLU A 125 23.47 3.68 5.61
C GLU A 125 22.21 3.40 4.78
N ALA A 126 21.10 4.09 5.03
CA ALA A 126 19.88 3.99 4.26
C ALA A 126 20.09 4.34 2.78
N ARG A 127 20.89 5.39 2.50
CA ARG A 127 21.21 5.80 1.13
C ARG A 127 22.05 4.76 0.41
N ILE A 128 23.07 4.22 1.06
CA ILE A 128 23.91 3.14 0.49
C ILE A 128 23.04 1.92 0.16
N THR A 129 22.21 1.48 1.10
CA THR A 129 21.29 0.35 0.91
C THR A 129 20.30 0.60 -0.23
N SER A 130 19.79 1.83 -0.38
CA SER A 130 18.89 2.20 -1.47
C SER A 130 19.54 2.08 -2.86
N TYR A 131 20.80 2.49 -3.00
CA TYR A 131 21.54 2.32 -4.25
C TYR A 131 21.83 0.84 -4.56
N GLU A 132 22.18 0.05 -3.55
CA GLU A 132 22.39 -1.38 -3.72
C GLU A 132 21.11 -2.13 -4.10
N LEU A 133 19.97 -1.74 -3.50
CA LEU A 133 18.66 -2.25 -3.87
C LEU A 133 18.27 -1.86 -5.30
N ALA A 134 18.51 -0.60 -5.71
CA ALA A 134 18.24 -0.14 -7.06
C ALA A 134 18.98 -0.98 -8.10
N ALA A 135 20.26 -1.28 -7.87
CA ALA A 135 21.05 -2.12 -8.77
C ALA A 135 20.51 -3.57 -8.88
N ARG A 136 20.03 -4.16 -7.77
CA ARG A 136 19.39 -5.49 -7.78
C ARG A 136 18.01 -5.46 -8.44
N LEU A 137 17.26 -4.38 -8.22
CA LEU A 137 15.94 -4.17 -8.81
C LEU A 137 16.01 -4.09 -10.34
N GLN A 138 17.09 -3.52 -10.92
CA GLN A 138 17.30 -3.50 -12.37
C GLN A 138 17.25 -4.90 -12.99
N LEU A 139 17.74 -5.90 -12.27
CA LEU A 139 17.75 -7.28 -12.72
C LEU A 139 16.43 -8.02 -12.47
N ALA A 140 15.76 -7.73 -11.36
CA ALA A 140 14.57 -8.45 -10.92
C ALA A 140 13.25 -7.87 -11.43
N ALA A 141 13.17 -6.54 -11.61
CA ALA A 141 11.94 -5.86 -11.98
C ALA A 141 11.38 -6.27 -13.35
N PRO A 142 12.20 -6.46 -14.42
CA PRO A 142 11.69 -6.88 -15.71
C PRO A 142 10.89 -8.17 -15.63
N ASP A 143 11.37 -9.17 -14.90
CA ASP A 143 10.68 -10.45 -14.75
C ASP A 143 9.35 -10.33 -14.02
N VAL A 144 9.26 -9.46 -13.01
CA VAL A 144 8.02 -9.23 -12.25
C VAL A 144 6.98 -8.53 -13.12
N LEU A 145 7.43 -7.54 -13.90
CA LEU A 145 6.56 -6.66 -14.68
C LEU A 145 6.14 -7.26 -16.02
N ASP A 146 6.87 -8.25 -16.53
CA ASP A 146 6.54 -8.92 -17.79
C ASP A 146 5.36 -9.88 -17.61
N LEU A 147 4.19 -9.46 -18.05
CA LEU A 147 2.96 -10.25 -18.02
C LEU A 147 2.77 -11.17 -19.25
N ARG A 148 3.71 -11.21 -20.20
CA ARG A 148 3.61 -12.05 -21.41
C ARG A 148 3.57 -13.53 -21.07
N GLY A 149 4.23 -13.93 -19.99
CA GLY A 149 4.22 -15.30 -19.47
C GLY A 149 2.93 -15.73 -18.76
N GLU A 150 2.01 -14.80 -18.48
CA GLU A 150 0.74 -15.15 -17.85
C GLU A 150 -0.23 -15.77 -18.83
N SER A 151 -0.94 -16.82 -18.39
CA SER A 151 -1.90 -17.53 -19.25
C SER A 151 -3.04 -16.60 -19.70
N PRO A 152 -3.65 -16.87 -20.89
CA PRO A 152 -4.84 -16.13 -21.31
C PRO A 152 -5.99 -16.20 -20.29
N ALA A 153 -6.10 -17.30 -19.54
CA ALA A 153 -7.10 -17.47 -18.50
C ALA A 153 -6.84 -16.56 -17.31
N THR A 154 -5.58 -16.48 -16.83
CA THR A 154 -5.16 -15.55 -15.77
C THR A 154 -5.40 -14.10 -16.20
N ARG A 155 -4.99 -13.73 -17.40
CA ARG A 155 -5.19 -12.36 -17.91
C ARG A 155 -6.67 -11.98 -17.95
N ARG A 156 -7.54 -12.89 -18.42
CA ARG A 156 -9.00 -12.68 -18.36
C ARG A 156 -9.54 -12.63 -16.95
N LEU A 157 -9.06 -13.49 -16.04
CA LEU A 157 -9.48 -13.49 -14.64
C LEU A 157 -9.32 -12.10 -14.01
N TYR A 158 -8.15 -11.48 -14.20
CA TYR A 158 -7.85 -10.13 -13.71
C TYR A 158 -8.47 -8.99 -14.53
N GLY A 159 -9.19 -9.30 -15.61
CA GLY A 159 -9.87 -8.29 -16.42
C GLY A 159 -8.95 -7.44 -17.30
N LEU A 160 -7.81 -8.00 -17.75
CA LEU A 160 -6.90 -7.32 -18.67
C LEU A 160 -7.42 -7.22 -20.11
N ASP A 161 -8.57 -7.85 -20.37
CA ASP A 161 -9.30 -7.82 -21.63
C ASP A 161 -10.41 -6.76 -21.68
N ASP A 162 -10.64 -6.01 -20.62
CA ASP A 162 -11.65 -4.96 -20.50
C ASP A 162 -10.97 -3.63 -20.09
N PRO A 163 -11.05 -2.58 -20.93
CA PRO A 163 -10.46 -1.28 -20.63
C PRO A 163 -10.93 -0.66 -19.29
N ALA A 164 -12.10 -1.05 -18.79
CA ALA A 164 -12.60 -0.57 -17.50
C ALA A 164 -11.87 -1.18 -16.30
N THR A 165 -11.24 -2.33 -16.46
CA THR A 165 -10.58 -3.09 -15.39
C THR A 165 -9.07 -3.28 -15.62
N GLU A 166 -8.59 -3.07 -16.85
CA GLU A 166 -7.22 -3.41 -17.27
C GLU A 166 -6.15 -2.82 -16.34
N ASP A 167 -6.21 -1.52 -16.05
CA ASP A 167 -5.17 -0.83 -15.26
C ASP A 167 -5.11 -1.35 -13.84
N PHE A 168 -6.25 -1.41 -13.15
CA PHE A 168 -6.31 -1.92 -11.79
C PHE A 168 -6.06 -3.44 -11.74
N GLY A 169 -6.52 -4.18 -12.74
CA GLY A 169 -6.25 -5.60 -12.91
C GLY A 169 -4.77 -5.90 -13.10
N ARG A 170 -4.07 -5.06 -13.86
CA ARG A 170 -2.61 -5.11 -14.01
C ARG A 170 -1.91 -4.93 -12.67
N ASN A 171 -2.32 -3.92 -11.89
CA ASN A 171 -1.77 -3.69 -10.56
C ASN A 171 -2.03 -4.89 -9.63
N CYS A 172 -3.23 -5.44 -9.59
CA CYS A 172 -3.55 -6.63 -8.79
C CYS A 172 -2.72 -7.87 -9.21
N LEU A 173 -2.56 -8.10 -10.52
CA LEU A 173 -1.74 -9.21 -11.02
C LEU A 173 -0.25 -9.04 -10.68
N ILE A 174 0.28 -7.82 -10.81
CA ILE A 174 1.65 -7.51 -10.37
C ILE A 174 1.81 -7.68 -8.86
N ALA A 175 0.82 -7.28 -8.06
CA ALA A 175 0.85 -7.49 -6.62
C ALA A 175 0.98 -8.99 -6.27
N ARG A 176 0.21 -9.87 -6.91
CA ARG A 176 0.34 -11.33 -6.73
C ARG A 176 1.76 -11.81 -7.08
N ARG A 177 2.33 -11.35 -8.19
CA ARG A 177 3.68 -11.72 -8.64
C ARG A 177 4.78 -11.22 -7.69
N LEU A 178 4.57 -10.06 -7.08
CA LEU A 178 5.46 -9.51 -6.05
C LEU A 178 5.42 -10.37 -4.78
N LEU A 179 4.21 -10.76 -4.34
CA LEU A 179 4.01 -11.63 -3.16
C LEU A 179 4.67 -13.01 -3.37
N GLU A 180 4.51 -13.62 -4.54
CA GLU A 180 5.18 -14.88 -4.90
C GLU A 180 6.71 -14.82 -4.81
N ARG A 181 7.27 -13.61 -4.86
CA ARG A 181 8.72 -13.36 -4.78
C ARG A 181 9.16 -12.82 -3.42
N GLY A 182 8.29 -12.89 -2.41
CA GLY A 182 8.63 -12.53 -1.03
C GLY A 182 8.60 -11.01 -0.75
N VAL A 183 7.93 -10.21 -1.57
CA VAL A 183 7.63 -8.82 -1.19
C VAL A 183 6.65 -8.82 -0.03
N ARG A 184 7.01 -8.19 1.07
CA ARG A 184 6.29 -8.27 2.34
C ARG A 184 5.01 -7.44 2.38
N PHE A 185 5.01 -6.27 1.74
CA PHE A 185 3.88 -5.36 1.75
C PHE A 185 3.68 -4.74 0.38
N VAL A 186 2.47 -4.87 -0.17
CA VAL A 186 2.09 -4.24 -1.45
C VAL A 186 0.87 -3.36 -1.21
N GLN A 187 1.01 -2.07 -1.50
CA GLN A 187 -0.07 -1.09 -1.40
C GLN A 187 -0.56 -0.73 -2.81
N ILE A 188 -1.84 -1.01 -3.08
CA ILE A 188 -2.47 -0.71 -4.37
C ILE A 188 -3.47 0.42 -4.17
N TRP A 189 -3.43 1.43 -5.04
CA TRP A 189 -4.37 2.53 -5.04
C TRP A 189 -5.40 2.38 -6.15
N ASN A 190 -6.68 2.62 -5.81
CA ASN A 190 -7.78 2.72 -6.75
C ASN A 190 -8.54 4.01 -6.47
N GLY A 191 -8.19 5.04 -7.19
CA GLY A 191 -8.69 6.42 -7.04
C GLY A 191 -7.53 7.40 -6.96
N ALA A 192 -7.72 8.54 -7.59
CA ALA A 192 -6.77 9.64 -7.63
C ALA A 192 -7.50 10.95 -7.36
N ASP A 193 -6.80 11.97 -6.90
CA ASP A 193 -7.33 13.34 -6.83
C ASP A 193 -7.32 13.93 -8.25
N ASN A 194 -8.47 13.86 -8.92
CA ASN A 194 -8.61 14.25 -10.34
C ASN A 194 -9.03 15.72 -10.50
N GLY A 195 -9.08 16.48 -9.40
CA GLY A 195 -9.61 17.84 -9.42
C GLY A 195 -11.14 17.88 -9.55
N PHE A 196 -11.66 19.02 -10.04
CA PHE A 196 -13.10 19.23 -10.18
C PHE A 196 -13.49 19.33 -11.67
N PRO A 197 -14.62 18.73 -12.12
CA PRO A 197 -15.55 17.87 -11.37
C PRO A 197 -14.94 16.50 -11.07
N ARG A 198 -15.07 16.06 -9.84
CA ARG A 198 -14.53 14.77 -9.39
C ARG A 198 -15.39 13.62 -9.91
N ARG A 199 -14.79 12.72 -10.67
CA ARG A 199 -15.43 11.49 -11.17
C ARG A 199 -14.68 10.28 -10.64
N ASN A 200 -14.84 10.09 -9.35
CA ASN A 200 -14.01 9.22 -8.55
C ASN A 200 -14.85 8.71 -7.36
N TRP A 201 -14.25 8.01 -6.41
CA TRP A 201 -14.87 7.67 -5.14
C TRP A 201 -15.34 8.90 -4.34
N ASP A 202 -14.67 10.05 -4.54
CA ASP A 202 -15.06 11.35 -3.97
C ASP A 202 -16.18 12.01 -4.78
N SER A 203 -17.37 11.40 -4.75
CA SER A 203 -18.52 11.84 -5.54
C SER A 203 -19.46 12.76 -4.78
N HIS A 204 -19.30 14.07 -4.99
CA HIS A 204 -20.17 15.12 -4.47
C HIS A 204 -21.28 15.53 -5.43
N GLU A 205 -21.29 15.05 -6.68
CA GLU A 205 -22.21 15.43 -7.73
C GLU A 205 -23.24 14.35 -8.08
N ASP A 206 -22.78 13.13 -8.40
CA ASP A 206 -23.61 12.00 -8.80
C ASP A 206 -22.99 10.68 -8.36
N LEU A 207 -23.30 10.25 -7.14
CA LEU A 207 -22.74 9.05 -6.53
C LEU A 207 -22.98 7.80 -7.37
N ALA A 208 -24.20 7.60 -7.87
CA ALA A 208 -24.55 6.39 -8.61
C ALA A 208 -23.72 6.25 -9.89
N ARG A 209 -23.56 7.35 -10.64
CA ARG A 209 -22.75 7.41 -11.86
C ARG A 209 -21.28 7.12 -11.57
N ASP A 210 -20.71 7.82 -10.59
CA ASP A 210 -19.27 7.80 -10.35
C ASP A 210 -18.83 6.49 -9.67
N HIS A 211 -19.61 6.02 -8.67
CA HIS A 211 -19.32 4.75 -8.00
C HIS A 211 -19.58 3.54 -8.89
N ALA A 212 -20.49 3.60 -9.85
CA ALA A 212 -20.68 2.51 -10.83
C ALA A 212 -19.41 2.30 -11.68
N VAL A 213 -18.75 3.39 -12.10
CA VAL A 213 -17.49 3.32 -12.85
C VAL A 213 -16.36 2.80 -11.99
N MET A 214 -16.22 3.35 -10.78
CA MET A 214 -15.15 2.96 -9.86
C MET A 214 -15.31 1.54 -9.34
N GLY A 215 -16.54 1.13 -9.00
CA GLY A 215 -16.86 -0.22 -8.58
C GLY A 215 -16.56 -1.24 -9.68
N ARG A 216 -16.91 -0.94 -10.93
CA ARG A 216 -16.58 -1.80 -12.07
C ARG A 216 -15.06 -1.98 -12.23
N SER A 217 -14.27 -0.91 -12.04
CA SER A 217 -12.81 -1.00 -12.15
C SER A 217 -12.16 -1.85 -11.07
N LEU A 218 -12.77 -1.90 -9.88
CA LEU A 218 -12.24 -2.56 -8.68
C LEU A 218 -12.69 -4.02 -8.53
N ASP A 219 -13.98 -4.30 -8.73
CA ASP A 219 -14.65 -5.53 -8.29
C ASP A 219 -14.00 -6.80 -8.86
N ARG A 220 -13.96 -6.92 -10.19
CA ARG A 220 -13.38 -8.09 -10.87
C ARG A 220 -11.90 -8.31 -10.53
N PRO A 221 -11.00 -7.30 -10.60
CA PRO A 221 -9.60 -7.46 -10.25
C PRO A 221 -9.34 -7.82 -8.79
N ALA A 222 -10.07 -7.21 -7.85
CA ALA A 222 -9.94 -7.53 -6.43
C ALA A 222 -10.37 -8.97 -6.13
N ALA A 223 -11.51 -9.41 -6.69
CA ALA A 223 -11.97 -10.78 -6.59
C ALA A 223 -10.98 -11.76 -7.26
N ALA A 224 -10.37 -11.37 -8.39
CA ALA A 224 -9.36 -12.16 -9.06
C ALA A 224 -8.11 -12.36 -8.20
N LEU A 225 -7.63 -11.30 -7.54
CA LEU A 225 -6.48 -11.39 -6.65
C LEU A 225 -6.73 -12.40 -5.53
N ILE A 226 -7.87 -12.32 -4.85
CA ILE A 226 -8.20 -13.25 -3.75
C ILE A 226 -8.27 -14.69 -4.27
N LYS A 227 -8.97 -14.94 -5.38
CA LYS A 227 -9.13 -16.27 -5.98
C LYS A 227 -7.79 -16.87 -6.46
N ASP A 228 -6.93 -16.04 -7.06
CA ASP A 228 -5.62 -16.50 -7.56
C ASP A 228 -4.66 -16.80 -6.39
N LEU A 229 -4.67 -15.97 -5.33
CA LEU A 229 -3.93 -16.26 -4.09
C LEU A 229 -4.41 -17.56 -3.43
N GLU A 230 -5.72 -17.80 -3.37
CA GLU A 230 -6.30 -19.04 -2.85
C GLU A 230 -5.88 -20.25 -3.69
N ALA A 231 -6.05 -20.17 -5.01
CA ALA A 231 -5.69 -21.24 -5.93
C ALA A 231 -4.21 -21.61 -5.91
N ARG A 232 -3.35 -20.67 -5.51
CA ARG A 232 -1.89 -20.87 -5.36
C ARG A 232 -1.46 -21.26 -3.95
N GLY A 233 -2.39 -21.36 -3.00
CA GLY A 233 -2.09 -21.64 -1.60
C GLY A 233 -1.43 -20.50 -0.85
N LEU A 234 -1.50 -19.27 -1.39
CA LEU A 234 -0.86 -18.08 -0.80
C LEU A 234 -1.80 -17.30 0.12
N LEU A 235 -3.12 -17.49 0.00
CA LEU A 235 -4.10 -16.70 0.75
C LEU A 235 -4.01 -16.93 2.26
N GLY A 236 -3.61 -18.14 2.69
CA GLY A 236 -3.41 -18.47 4.11
C GLY A 236 -2.33 -17.64 4.79
N ASP A 237 -1.30 -17.22 4.03
CA ASP A 237 -0.17 -16.43 4.50
C ASP A 237 -0.21 -14.98 4.03
N THR A 238 -1.32 -14.56 3.41
CA THR A 238 -1.48 -13.21 2.87
C THR A 238 -2.73 -12.55 3.42
N ILE A 239 -2.59 -11.39 4.04
CA ILE A 239 -3.73 -10.54 4.41
C ILE A 239 -4.06 -9.63 3.24
N VAL A 240 -5.27 -9.73 2.70
CA VAL A 240 -5.80 -8.79 1.73
C VAL A 240 -6.74 -7.83 2.47
N HIS A 241 -6.38 -6.55 2.51
CA HIS A 241 -7.15 -5.51 3.17
C HIS A 241 -7.61 -4.45 2.16
N TRP A 242 -8.91 -4.26 2.06
CA TRP A 242 -9.51 -3.14 1.33
C TRP A 242 -10.06 -2.11 2.31
N THR A 243 -9.72 -0.86 2.09
CA THR A 243 -10.14 0.23 2.97
C THR A 243 -10.28 1.54 2.21
N THR A 244 -10.93 2.48 2.85
CA THR A 244 -11.00 3.91 2.52
C THR A 244 -10.75 4.73 3.78
N GLU A 245 -10.50 6.02 3.65
CA GLU A 245 -10.19 6.91 4.76
C GLU A 245 -11.43 7.35 5.55
N PHE A 246 -12.61 7.33 4.91
CA PHE A 246 -13.95 7.53 5.48
C PHE A 246 -15.02 7.08 4.47
N GLY A 247 -16.28 7.06 4.90
CA GLY A 247 -17.44 6.72 4.06
C GLY A 247 -18.14 7.92 3.44
N ARG A 248 -19.38 7.68 3.00
CA ARG A 248 -20.27 8.70 2.46
C ARG A 248 -21.54 8.80 3.31
N MET A 249 -22.02 10.04 3.50
CA MET A 249 -23.26 10.31 4.25
C MET A 249 -24.45 9.62 3.58
N PRO A 250 -25.41 9.10 4.34
CA PRO A 250 -26.62 8.50 3.78
C PRO A 250 -27.56 9.52 3.15
N CYS A 251 -27.42 10.81 3.49
CA CYS A 251 -28.22 11.90 2.93
C CYS A 251 -27.54 12.54 1.69
N GLY A 252 -28.38 13.12 0.82
CA GLY A 252 -27.93 13.78 -0.40
C GLY A 252 -27.16 15.06 -0.15
N GLN A 253 -26.16 15.33 -1.01
CA GLN A 253 -25.50 16.61 -1.16
C GLN A 253 -25.61 17.03 -2.61
N GLY A 254 -26.00 18.28 -2.88
CA GLY A 254 -26.13 18.78 -4.26
C GLY A 254 -27.13 17.98 -5.12
N GLY A 255 -28.07 17.26 -4.51
CA GLY A 255 -29.07 16.44 -5.16
C GLY A 255 -28.70 14.97 -5.25
N LYS A 256 -27.69 14.59 -6.04
CA LYS A 256 -27.29 13.18 -6.27
C LYS A 256 -25.96 12.79 -5.64
N GLY A 257 -25.18 13.73 -5.21
CA GLY A 257 -23.90 13.50 -4.51
C GLY A 257 -24.08 13.11 -3.04
N ARG A 258 -22.96 12.81 -2.38
CA ARG A 258 -22.88 12.52 -0.96
C ARG A 258 -21.68 13.22 -0.36
N ASP A 259 -21.84 13.75 0.85
CA ASP A 259 -20.74 14.31 1.64
C ASP A 259 -19.93 13.21 2.33
N HIS A 260 -18.81 13.59 2.92
CA HIS A 260 -17.93 12.70 3.66
C HIS A 260 -18.56 12.23 4.97
N ASN A 261 -18.45 10.94 5.27
CA ASN A 261 -18.90 10.37 6.53
C ASN A 261 -17.75 9.70 7.31
N PRO A 262 -17.08 10.43 8.20
CA PRO A 262 -16.06 9.85 9.06
C PRO A 262 -16.63 9.05 10.23
N ALA A 263 -17.94 9.22 10.54
CA ALA A 263 -18.58 8.60 11.68
C ALA A 263 -19.05 7.16 11.43
N GLY A 264 -19.12 6.73 10.16
CA GLY A 264 -19.55 5.38 9.82
C GLY A 264 -19.06 4.96 8.44
N PHE A 265 -18.16 3.96 8.37
CA PHE A 265 -17.72 3.35 7.11
C PHE A 265 -17.26 1.91 7.34
N ALA A 266 -17.09 1.17 6.24
CA ALA A 266 -16.69 -0.22 6.26
C ALA A 266 -15.35 -0.43 5.57
N ASN A 267 -14.63 -1.48 5.97
CA ASN A 267 -13.56 -2.10 5.25
C ASN A 267 -13.76 -3.61 5.26
N TRP A 268 -12.95 -4.35 4.50
CA TRP A 268 -12.95 -5.80 4.58
C TRP A 268 -11.52 -6.37 4.59
N LEU A 269 -11.41 -7.56 5.16
CA LEU A 269 -10.18 -8.33 5.26
C LEU A 269 -10.45 -9.75 4.73
N ALA A 270 -9.44 -10.34 4.08
CA ALA A 270 -9.48 -11.72 3.63
C ALA A 270 -8.10 -12.38 3.80
N GLY A 271 -8.07 -13.68 4.03
CA GLY A 271 -6.84 -14.47 4.17
C GLY A 271 -6.10 -14.22 5.48
N GLY A 272 -4.86 -14.70 5.58
CA GLY A 272 -3.91 -14.42 6.67
C GLY A 272 -4.44 -14.63 8.09
N GLY A 273 -5.26 -15.67 8.33
CA GLY A 273 -5.84 -15.93 9.66
C GLY A 273 -7.09 -15.10 10.00
N VAL A 274 -7.67 -14.41 9.01
CA VAL A 274 -8.96 -13.71 9.17
C VAL A 274 -10.11 -14.70 9.03
N LYS A 275 -11.08 -14.62 9.94
CA LYS A 275 -12.32 -15.41 9.90
C LYS A 275 -13.25 -14.92 8.79
N GLY A 276 -13.29 -15.64 7.67
CA GLY A 276 -14.16 -15.32 6.54
C GLY A 276 -15.65 -15.46 6.83
N GLY A 277 -16.49 -14.78 6.03
CA GLY A 277 -17.95 -14.87 6.10
C GLY A 277 -18.57 -14.24 7.36
N THR A 278 -17.86 -13.35 8.05
CA THR A 278 -18.32 -12.67 9.27
C THR A 278 -18.38 -11.16 9.09
N SER A 279 -19.22 -10.51 9.88
CA SER A 279 -19.26 -9.06 10.01
C SER A 279 -19.01 -8.68 11.47
N HIS A 280 -18.31 -7.56 11.70
CA HIS A 280 -18.01 -7.03 13.03
C HIS A 280 -18.39 -5.56 13.10
N GLY A 281 -19.27 -5.23 14.04
CA GLY A 281 -19.82 -3.90 14.23
C GLY A 281 -21.01 -3.59 13.31
N ALA A 282 -21.75 -2.56 13.68
CA ALA A 282 -22.89 -2.06 12.93
C ALA A 282 -22.98 -0.53 13.02
N THR A 283 -23.68 0.06 12.06
CA THR A 283 -24.14 1.46 12.11
C THR A 283 -25.51 1.54 12.76
N ASP A 284 -25.94 2.77 13.08
CA ASP A 284 -27.34 3.04 13.37
C ASP A 284 -28.23 2.74 12.15
N ASP A 285 -29.55 2.73 12.35
CA ASP A 285 -30.55 2.39 11.33
C ASP A 285 -30.49 3.27 10.07
N TRP A 286 -29.90 4.46 10.19
CA TRP A 286 -29.78 5.42 9.11
C TRP A 286 -28.39 5.41 8.44
N SER A 287 -27.46 4.57 8.90
CA SER A 287 -26.07 4.52 8.45
C SER A 287 -25.30 5.84 8.65
N PHE A 288 -25.72 6.64 9.63
CA PHE A 288 -25.06 7.91 9.95
C PHE A 288 -23.75 7.70 10.70
N ARG A 289 -23.73 6.78 11.66
CA ARG A 289 -22.58 6.53 12.52
C ARG A 289 -22.49 5.08 12.96
N ALA A 290 -21.28 4.63 13.21
CA ALA A 290 -21.05 3.34 13.84
C ALA A 290 -21.50 3.40 15.31
N VAL A 291 -22.28 2.39 15.77
CA VAL A 291 -22.85 2.33 17.12
C VAL A 291 -22.58 1.02 17.84
N GLU A 292 -22.27 -0.05 17.12
CA GLU A 292 -21.98 -1.36 17.69
C GLU A 292 -20.54 -1.76 17.36
N ASN A 293 -19.80 -2.25 18.36
CA ASN A 293 -18.41 -2.69 18.21
C ASN A 293 -17.56 -1.72 17.36
N VAL A 294 -17.64 -0.45 17.72
CA VAL A 294 -17.00 0.64 16.96
C VAL A 294 -15.49 0.45 16.92
N THR A 295 -14.92 0.37 15.72
CA THR A 295 -13.50 0.23 15.49
C THR A 295 -12.93 1.46 14.79
N THR A 296 -11.63 1.66 14.94
CA THR A 296 -10.85 2.73 14.33
C THR A 296 -9.74 2.16 13.44
N GLY A 297 -9.05 3.01 12.69
CA GLY A 297 -7.86 2.61 11.95
C GLY A 297 -6.77 2.01 12.84
N TYR A 298 -6.65 2.46 14.09
CA TYR A 298 -5.69 1.90 15.06
C TYR A 298 -5.98 0.45 15.40
N ASP A 299 -7.27 0.07 15.54
CA ASP A 299 -7.68 -1.30 15.86
C ASP A 299 -7.40 -2.24 14.66
N VAL A 300 -7.62 -1.74 13.45
CA VAL A 300 -7.26 -2.47 12.22
C VAL A 300 -5.76 -2.65 12.13
N HIS A 301 -4.96 -1.62 12.37
CA HIS A 301 -3.50 -1.72 12.38
C HIS A 301 -3.00 -2.71 13.43
N ALA A 302 -3.54 -2.64 14.67
CA ALA A 302 -3.20 -3.60 15.74
C ALA A 302 -3.54 -5.03 15.33
N THR A 303 -4.70 -5.23 14.70
CA THR A 303 -5.16 -6.55 14.23
C THR A 303 -4.27 -7.10 13.11
N MET A 304 -3.93 -6.27 12.11
CA MET A 304 -3.04 -6.69 11.02
C MET A 304 -1.62 -7.01 11.53
N LEU A 305 -1.07 -6.19 12.43
CA LEU A 305 0.23 -6.47 13.05
C LEU A 305 0.18 -7.79 13.85
N HIS A 306 -0.89 -8.02 14.61
CA HIS A 306 -1.09 -9.27 15.34
C HIS A 306 -1.14 -10.49 14.40
N LEU A 307 -1.87 -10.43 13.28
CA LEU A 307 -1.92 -11.48 12.26
C LEU A 307 -0.56 -11.72 11.59
N LEU A 308 0.30 -10.70 11.51
CA LEU A 308 1.67 -10.81 11.04
C LEU A 308 2.66 -11.30 12.13
N GLY A 309 2.16 -11.69 13.32
CA GLY A 309 2.99 -12.15 14.42
C GLY A 309 3.71 -11.03 15.18
N ILE A 310 3.30 -9.77 14.99
CA ILE A 310 3.91 -8.60 15.62
C ILE A 310 3.01 -8.10 16.76
N ASP A 311 3.60 -7.92 17.93
CA ASP A 311 2.98 -7.18 19.03
C ASP A 311 3.07 -5.68 18.72
N HIS A 312 1.92 -5.04 18.46
CA HIS A 312 1.85 -3.63 18.06
C HIS A 312 2.27 -2.65 19.18
N GLU A 313 2.31 -3.10 20.44
CA GLU A 313 2.77 -2.29 21.56
C GLU A 313 4.29 -2.37 21.74
N ARG A 314 4.92 -3.46 21.29
CA ARG A 314 6.36 -3.71 21.38
C ARG A 314 7.11 -3.27 20.13
N LEU A 315 6.43 -3.12 18.99
CA LEU A 315 7.04 -2.58 17.77
C LEU A 315 7.19 -1.06 17.92
N VAL A 316 8.31 -0.63 18.46
CA VAL A 316 8.61 0.77 18.77
C VAL A 316 9.87 1.26 18.07
N PHE A 317 9.94 2.56 17.85
CA PHE A 317 11.11 3.26 17.37
C PHE A 317 11.33 4.52 18.20
N ARG A 318 12.54 4.70 18.74
CA ARG A 318 12.90 5.88 19.55
C ARG A 318 13.10 7.09 18.65
N HIS A 319 12.20 8.08 18.76
CA HIS A 319 12.27 9.33 17.99
C HIS A 319 11.92 10.51 18.88
N ASP A 320 12.75 11.55 18.86
CA ASP A 320 12.59 12.78 19.67
C ASP A 320 12.32 12.51 21.15
N GLY A 321 13.04 11.56 21.73
CA GLY A 321 12.91 11.23 23.15
C GLY A 321 11.70 10.38 23.53
N ILE A 322 10.86 9.96 22.57
CA ILE A 322 9.64 9.18 22.78
C ILE A 322 9.74 7.87 21.99
N ASP A 323 9.26 6.78 22.58
CA ASP A 323 9.07 5.50 21.88
C ASP A 323 7.79 5.57 21.06
N ARG A 324 7.95 5.73 19.76
CA ARG A 324 6.84 5.83 18.78
C ARG A 324 6.43 4.48 18.29
N ARG A 325 5.13 4.28 18.02
CA ARG A 325 4.55 3.09 17.40
C ARG A 325 3.41 3.47 16.44
N LEU A 326 3.08 2.58 15.51
CA LEU A 326 2.04 2.80 14.51
C LEU A 326 0.68 3.13 15.13
N THR A 327 0.34 2.45 16.21
CA THR A 327 -0.95 2.59 16.90
C THR A 327 -0.97 3.71 17.95
N ASP A 328 0.10 4.47 18.11
CA ASP A 328 0.25 5.49 19.15
C ASP A 328 -0.10 4.91 20.53
N VAL A 329 -0.97 5.54 21.28
CA VAL A 329 -1.50 5.06 22.57
C VAL A 329 -2.81 4.30 22.43
N HIS A 330 -3.22 3.99 21.22
CA HIS A 330 -4.50 3.40 20.85
C HIS A 330 -4.30 1.97 20.29
N GLY A 331 -5.41 1.39 19.81
CA GLY A 331 -5.44 0.14 19.07
C GLY A 331 -5.67 -1.07 19.98
N HIS A 332 -6.68 -1.85 19.60
CA HIS A 332 -6.98 -3.14 20.19
C HIS A 332 -7.11 -4.17 19.08
N VAL A 333 -6.57 -5.36 19.31
CA VAL A 333 -6.76 -6.48 18.38
C VAL A 333 -8.24 -6.86 18.34
N ILE A 334 -8.86 -6.81 17.18
CA ILE A 334 -10.27 -7.14 16.95
C ILE A 334 -10.40 -8.67 16.95
N ARG A 335 -10.36 -9.29 18.14
CA ARG A 335 -10.35 -10.76 18.29
C ARG A 335 -11.52 -11.49 17.61
N PRO A 336 -12.76 -10.96 17.55
CA PRO A 336 -13.87 -11.65 16.87
C PRO A 336 -13.69 -11.89 15.36
N VAL A 337 -12.76 -11.17 14.71
CA VAL A 337 -12.45 -11.37 13.27
C VAL A 337 -11.31 -12.34 13.01
N LEU A 338 -10.70 -12.90 14.05
CA LEU A 338 -9.63 -13.90 13.94
C LEU A 338 -10.20 -15.31 13.76
N ALA A 339 -9.55 -16.14 12.92
CA ALA A 339 -9.92 -17.54 12.67
C ALA A 339 -9.55 -18.47 13.83
#